data_f2cd9fd12bed846e70a886645750d7e2
#
_entry.id   f2cd9fd12bed846e70a886645750d7e2
#
_cell.length_a   1.000
_cell.length_b   1.000
_cell.length_c   1.000
_cell.angle_alpha   90.00
_cell.angle_beta   90.00
_cell.angle_gamma   90.00
#
_symmetry.space_group_name_H-M   'P 1'
#
loop_
_entity.id
_entity.type
_entity.pdbx_description
1 polymer ?
#
loop_
_entity_poly.entity_id
_entity_poly.type
_entity_poly.pdbx_seq_one_letter_code
_entity_poly.pdbx_strand_id
1 'polypeptide(L)'
;MARLDPLKVSVCELPNNLSPRHPAWRDLVRRIESDRPAIALLNEMPLGAWIASEATFNDDSATASIAAHESALLALRKLPAAVISSRPIRGKHKLANEAFLLADSVYQPIHHKHYFPQETGFFEETWFAPELPGFDVAEHCGVRIGVLLCTELMFTEWARHYRRQGAHVIVSPRASGAFRRHWHVAARMAAIVSGCYVLSSNRVSNGADPGPRFGGRGFIYSPTGELLGETSAAKPFLCANIELALVADAQRKYPCYVREMDNLRT
;
A
#
# COMPACT_ATOMS: atom_id res chain seq x y z
N MET A 1 -31.83 -1.95 0.94
CA MET A 1 -30.42 -2.33 0.69
C MET A 1 -29.94 -3.14 1.88
N ALA A 2 -29.49 -4.37 1.67
CA ALA A 2 -28.91 -5.18 2.73
C ALA A 2 -27.70 -4.40 3.33
N ARG A 3 -27.65 -4.31 4.64
CA ARG A 3 -26.50 -3.75 5.36
C ARG A 3 -25.37 -4.74 5.16
N LEU A 4 -24.37 -4.39 4.36
CA LEU A 4 -23.13 -5.17 4.30
C LEU A 4 -22.49 -5.07 5.68
N ASP A 5 -22.12 -6.21 6.25
CA ASP A 5 -21.43 -6.24 7.53
C ASP A 5 -20.13 -5.43 7.45
N PRO A 6 -19.69 -4.80 8.56
CA PRO A 6 -18.44 -4.08 8.60
C PRO A 6 -17.28 -4.99 8.19
N LEU A 7 -16.46 -4.54 7.24
CA LEU A 7 -15.31 -5.28 6.76
C LEU A 7 -14.09 -4.95 7.62
N LYS A 8 -13.49 -5.96 8.24
CA LYS A 8 -12.27 -5.76 9.02
C LYS A 8 -11.06 -5.66 8.07
N VAL A 9 -10.26 -4.62 8.24
CA VAL A 9 -9.00 -4.39 7.50
C VAL A 9 -7.84 -4.25 8.47
N SER A 10 -6.62 -4.55 8.02
CA SER A 10 -5.43 -4.35 8.83
C SER A 10 -4.32 -3.64 8.07
N VAL A 11 -3.55 -2.81 8.80
CA VAL A 11 -2.31 -2.19 8.37
C VAL A 11 -1.19 -2.53 9.34
N CYS A 12 0.05 -2.43 8.91
CA CYS A 12 1.20 -2.81 9.72
C CYS A 12 2.42 -1.92 9.49
N GLU A 13 3.39 -2.01 10.40
CA GLU A 13 4.76 -1.61 10.16
C GLU A 13 5.66 -2.84 10.29
N LEU A 14 6.28 -3.24 9.17
CA LEU A 14 7.12 -4.42 9.09
C LEU A 14 8.57 -4.01 8.84
N PRO A 15 9.53 -4.80 9.37
CA PRO A 15 10.95 -4.51 9.19
C PRO A 15 11.39 -4.63 7.73
N ASN A 16 12.54 -4.04 7.47
CA ASN A 16 13.27 -4.26 6.23
C ASN A 16 13.66 -5.73 6.08
N ASN A 17 13.70 -6.24 4.86
CA ASN A 17 14.13 -7.61 4.55
C ASN A 17 13.33 -8.70 5.29
N LEU A 18 12.02 -8.56 5.35
CA LEU A 18 11.14 -9.55 5.97
C LEU A 18 11.19 -10.87 5.19
N SER A 19 11.33 -11.97 5.92
CA SER A 19 11.29 -13.31 5.35
C SER A 19 10.50 -14.25 6.26
N PRO A 20 10.07 -15.44 5.79
CA PRO A 20 9.39 -16.42 6.63
C PRO A 20 10.21 -16.91 7.85
N ARG A 21 11.52 -16.68 7.86
CA ARG A 21 12.40 -16.98 9.01
C ARG A 21 12.51 -15.82 10.00
N HIS A 22 12.12 -14.61 9.62
CA HIS A 22 12.21 -13.43 10.48
C HIS A 22 11.18 -13.51 11.63
N PRO A 23 11.52 -13.12 12.88
CA PRO A 23 10.56 -13.12 13.99
C PRO A 23 9.25 -12.37 13.71
N ALA A 24 9.33 -11.19 13.06
CA ALA A 24 8.16 -10.39 12.69
C ALA A 24 7.22 -11.11 11.70
N TRP A 25 7.70 -12.10 10.93
CA TRP A 25 6.85 -12.93 10.10
C TRP A 25 5.88 -13.78 10.93
N ARG A 26 6.37 -14.41 12.00
CA ARG A 26 5.52 -15.21 12.90
C ARG A 26 4.47 -14.35 13.58
N ASP A 27 4.83 -13.11 13.94
CA ASP A 27 3.90 -12.17 14.53
C ASP A 27 2.84 -11.71 13.51
N LEU A 28 3.23 -11.44 12.26
CA LEU A 28 2.31 -11.14 11.15
C LEU A 28 1.31 -12.29 10.95
N VAL A 29 1.77 -13.53 10.81
CA VAL A 29 0.92 -14.71 10.60
C VAL A 29 -0.06 -14.85 11.76
N ARG A 30 0.44 -14.85 13.00
CA ARG A 30 -0.39 -14.96 14.23
C ARG A 30 -1.47 -13.88 14.28
N ARG A 31 -1.12 -12.63 13.94
CA ARG A 31 -2.08 -11.51 13.93
C ARG A 31 -3.15 -11.69 12.88
N ILE A 32 -2.79 -12.07 11.67
CA ILE A 32 -3.76 -12.30 10.60
C ILE A 32 -4.69 -13.48 10.97
N GLU A 33 -4.15 -14.56 11.53
CA GLU A 33 -4.93 -15.72 11.97
C GLU A 33 -5.88 -15.39 13.13
N SER A 34 -5.43 -14.58 14.09
CA SER A 34 -6.22 -14.16 15.25
C SER A 34 -7.29 -13.14 14.88
N ASP A 35 -6.90 -12.08 14.17
CA ASP A 35 -7.76 -10.92 13.91
C ASP A 35 -8.69 -11.14 12.72
N ARG A 36 -8.34 -12.08 11.82
CA ARG A 36 -9.12 -12.45 10.63
C ARG A 36 -9.55 -11.23 9.81
N PRO A 37 -8.64 -10.33 9.41
CA PRO A 37 -9.02 -9.23 8.53
C PRO A 37 -9.40 -9.79 7.16
N ALA A 38 -10.39 -9.19 6.52
CA ALA A 38 -10.71 -9.50 5.12
C ALA A 38 -9.60 -9.02 4.18
N ILE A 39 -8.96 -7.88 4.53
CA ILE A 39 -7.82 -7.32 3.79
C ILE A 39 -6.68 -7.00 4.76
N ALA A 40 -5.50 -7.56 4.50
CA ALA A 40 -4.26 -7.25 5.20
C ALA A 40 -3.32 -6.48 4.26
N LEU A 41 -3.06 -5.22 4.57
CA LEU A 41 -2.14 -4.38 3.80
C LEU A 41 -0.73 -4.50 4.38
N LEU A 42 0.22 -4.96 3.57
CA LEU A 42 1.65 -4.98 3.91
C LEU A 42 2.36 -3.74 3.34
N ASN A 43 3.64 -3.59 3.66
CA ASN A 43 4.49 -2.50 3.19
C ASN A 43 4.80 -2.63 1.69
N GLU A 44 5.42 -1.60 1.14
CA GLU A 44 6.04 -1.61 -0.19
C GLU A 44 7.28 -2.53 -0.18
N MET A 45 7.29 -3.52 -1.07
CA MET A 45 8.35 -4.52 -1.29
C MET A 45 8.96 -5.09 0.03
N PRO A 46 8.16 -5.56 1.00
CA PRO A 46 8.66 -5.91 2.34
C PRO A 46 9.55 -7.16 2.37
N LEU A 47 9.43 -8.04 1.37
CA LEU A 47 9.93 -9.40 1.40
C LEU A 47 11.37 -9.54 0.88
N GLY A 48 12.12 -8.45 0.89
CA GLY A 48 13.52 -8.37 0.49
C GLY A 48 14.16 -7.08 1.00
N ALA A 49 15.47 -6.96 0.82
CA ALA A 49 16.18 -5.73 1.08
C ALA A 49 15.67 -4.59 0.20
N TRP A 50 15.81 -3.35 0.67
CA TRP A 50 15.48 -2.16 -0.12
C TRP A 50 16.57 -1.89 -1.14
N ILE A 51 16.38 -2.38 -2.37
CA ILE A 51 17.38 -2.29 -3.44
C ILE A 51 17.59 -0.87 -3.96
N ALA A 52 16.57 -0.02 -3.93
CA ALA A 52 16.67 1.36 -4.39
C ALA A 52 17.50 2.28 -3.47
N SER A 53 18.17 1.73 -2.45
CA SER A 53 19.23 2.44 -1.70
C SER A 53 20.51 2.61 -2.51
N GLU A 54 20.72 1.79 -3.54
CA GLU A 54 21.88 1.83 -4.43
C GLU A 54 21.62 2.78 -5.60
N ALA A 55 22.54 3.73 -5.83
CA ALA A 55 22.41 4.73 -6.90
C ALA A 55 22.59 4.16 -8.31
N THR A 56 23.17 2.96 -8.40
CA THR A 56 23.42 2.26 -9.67
C THR A 56 22.63 0.95 -9.69
N PHE A 57 22.02 0.65 -10.84
CA PHE A 57 21.34 -0.62 -11.04
C PHE A 57 22.32 -1.78 -10.94
N ASN A 58 21.97 -2.80 -10.17
CA ASN A 58 22.74 -4.03 -9.97
C ASN A 58 21.83 -5.23 -10.22
N ASP A 59 22.17 -6.04 -11.23
CA ASP A 59 21.33 -7.17 -11.66
C ASP A 59 21.27 -8.31 -10.63
N ASP A 60 22.36 -8.53 -9.88
CA ASP A 60 22.40 -9.55 -8.83
C ASP A 60 21.48 -9.15 -7.67
N SER A 61 21.52 -7.88 -7.23
CA SER A 61 20.59 -7.33 -6.22
C SER A 61 19.14 -7.41 -6.70
N ALA A 62 18.87 -7.10 -7.97
CA ALA A 62 17.55 -7.21 -8.57
C ALA A 62 17.03 -8.65 -8.55
N THR A 63 17.87 -9.60 -9.01
CA THR A 63 17.54 -11.03 -9.05
C THR A 63 17.30 -11.59 -7.64
N ALA A 64 18.15 -11.25 -6.69
CA ALA A 64 18.00 -11.66 -5.29
C ALA A 64 16.69 -11.13 -4.66
N SER A 65 16.36 -9.86 -4.92
CA SER A 65 15.12 -9.26 -4.42
C SER A 65 13.88 -9.94 -5.01
N ILE A 66 13.85 -10.18 -6.32
CA ILE A 66 12.74 -10.90 -6.98
C ILE A 66 12.57 -12.29 -6.36
N ALA A 67 13.64 -13.07 -6.26
CA ALA A 67 13.60 -14.43 -5.72
C ALA A 67 13.13 -14.46 -4.26
N ALA A 68 13.54 -13.49 -3.43
CA ALA A 68 13.09 -13.36 -2.06
C ALA A 68 11.58 -13.14 -1.97
N HIS A 69 11.03 -12.25 -2.80
CA HIS A 69 9.59 -11.99 -2.87
C HIS A 69 8.80 -13.20 -3.38
N GLU A 70 9.26 -13.87 -4.44
CA GLU A 70 8.61 -15.08 -4.97
C GLU A 70 8.57 -16.21 -3.97
N SER A 71 9.67 -16.45 -3.27
CA SER A 71 9.73 -17.46 -2.20
C SER A 71 8.72 -17.19 -1.07
N ALA A 72 8.60 -15.94 -0.66
CA ALA A 72 7.69 -15.56 0.42
C ALA A 72 6.21 -15.54 0.00
N LEU A 73 5.89 -15.32 -1.28
CA LEU A 73 4.52 -15.40 -1.80
C LEU A 73 3.89 -16.77 -1.52
N LEU A 74 4.67 -17.85 -1.56
CA LEU A 74 4.17 -19.21 -1.26
C LEU A 74 3.67 -19.33 0.19
N ALA A 75 4.29 -18.60 1.11
CA ALA A 75 3.84 -18.57 2.50
C ALA A 75 2.64 -17.62 2.68
N LEU A 76 2.60 -16.49 1.98
CA LEU A 76 1.47 -15.57 2.01
C LEU A 76 0.16 -16.21 1.49
N ARG A 77 0.24 -17.11 0.51
CA ARG A 77 -0.94 -17.84 -0.03
C ARG A 77 -1.71 -18.65 1.02
N LYS A 78 -1.08 -18.96 2.15
CA LYS A 78 -1.67 -19.76 3.23
C LYS A 78 -2.43 -18.90 4.25
N LEU A 79 -2.33 -17.58 4.17
CA LEU A 79 -2.98 -16.68 5.13
C LEU A 79 -4.48 -16.60 4.88
N PRO A 80 -5.30 -16.58 5.93
CA PRO A 80 -6.76 -16.47 5.82
C PRO A 80 -7.22 -15.01 5.66
N ALA A 81 -6.61 -14.30 4.73
CA ALA A 81 -6.90 -12.89 4.41
C ALA A 81 -6.47 -12.60 2.98
N ALA A 82 -7.13 -11.67 2.32
CA ALA A 82 -6.60 -11.07 1.12
C ALA A 82 -5.40 -10.19 1.48
N VAL A 83 -4.24 -10.45 0.90
CA VAL A 83 -3.00 -9.70 1.14
C VAL A 83 -2.77 -8.73 0.00
N ILE A 84 -2.57 -7.46 0.32
CA ILE A 84 -2.13 -6.43 -0.63
C ILE A 84 -0.74 -5.96 -0.22
N SER A 85 0.18 -5.92 -1.18
CA SER A 85 1.55 -5.44 -1.01
C SER A 85 2.14 -5.08 -2.38
N SER A 86 3.45 -4.86 -2.45
CA SER A 86 4.14 -4.78 -3.73
C SER A 86 5.43 -5.59 -3.76
N ARG A 87 5.94 -5.83 -4.97
CA ARG A 87 7.18 -6.56 -5.22
C ARG A 87 7.89 -6.05 -6.48
N PRO A 88 9.21 -6.25 -6.58
CA PRO A 88 9.90 -6.05 -7.84
C PRO A 88 9.59 -7.22 -8.78
N ILE A 89 9.37 -6.90 -10.05
CA ILE A 89 9.30 -7.87 -11.16
C ILE A 89 10.20 -7.42 -12.29
N ARG A 90 10.60 -8.33 -13.17
CA ARG A 90 11.32 -7.97 -14.40
C ARG A 90 10.40 -7.23 -15.36
N GLY A 91 10.80 -6.04 -15.77
CA GLY A 91 10.19 -5.28 -16.86
C GLY A 91 11.04 -5.36 -18.13
N LYS A 92 10.69 -4.58 -19.15
CA LYS A 92 11.38 -4.57 -20.44
C LYS A 92 12.82 -4.04 -20.35
N HIS A 93 13.03 -3.00 -19.56
CA HIS A 93 14.32 -2.30 -19.45
C HIS A 93 14.79 -2.14 -18.02
N LYS A 94 13.87 -1.97 -17.08
CA LYS A 94 14.10 -1.85 -15.65
C LYS A 94 13.20 -2.85 -14.93
N LEU A 95 13.24 -2.85 -13.61
CA LEU A 95 12.21 -3.53 -12.82
C LEU A 95 10.91 -2.74 -12.88
N ALA A 96 9.78 -3.40 -12.62
CA ALA A 96 8.56 -2.73 -12.21
C ALA A 96 8.32 -2.98 -10.71
N ASN A 97 7.83 -1.96 -10.00
CA ASN A 97 7.31 -2.10 -8.65
C ASN A 97 5.81 -2.41 -8.77
N GLU A 98 5.48 -3.71 -8.71
CA GLU A 98 4.15 -4.24 -8.94
C GLU A 98 3.39 -4.41 -7.64
N ALA A 99 2.28 -3.68 -7.48
CA ALA A 99 1.30 -3.99 -6.45
C ALA A 99 0.46 -5.20 -6.83
N PHE A 100 0.20 -6.04 -5.86
CA PHE A 100 -0.59 -7.25 -6.05
C PHE A 100 -1.68 -7.42 -4.98
N LEU A 101 -2.74 -8.10 -5.37
CA LEU A 101 -3.74 -8.68 -4.50
C LEU A 101 -3.58 -10.21 -4.54
N LEU A 102 -3.38 -10.80 -3.38
CA LEU A 102 -3.28 -12.24 -3.20
C LEU A 102 -4.41 -12.71 -2.30
N ALA A 103 -5.40 -13.38 -2.87
CA ALA A 103 -6.58 -13.87 -2.16
C ALA A 103 -6.94 -15.28 -2.65
N ASP A 104 -7.36 -16.16 -1.77
CA ASP A 104 -7.76 -17.54 -2.09
C ASP A 104 -6.72 -18.27 -2.95
N SER A 105 -5.44 -18.03 -2.66
CA SER A 105 -4.28 -18.52 -3.42
C SER A 105 -4.15 -17.98 -4.85
N VAL A 106 -5.03 -17.09 -5.29
CA VAL A 106 -4.98 -16.42 -6.60
C VAL A 106 -4.15 -15.14 -6.48
N TYR A 107 -3.15 -15.01 -7.34
CA TYR A 107 -2.33 -13.81 -7.47
C TYR A 107 -2.86 -12.93 -8.59
N GLN A 108 -3.12 -11.67 -8.29
CA GLN A 108 -3.58 -10.68 -9.24
C GLN A 108 -2.67 -9.46 -9.19
N PRO A 109 -1.94 -9.11 -10.26
CA PRO A 109 -1.31 -7.79 -10.37
C PRO A 109 -2.41 -6.73 -10.48
N ILE A 110 -2.30 -5.65 -9.71
CA ILE A 110 -3.36 -4.64 -9.63
C ILE A 110 -2.89 -3.22 -9.93
N HIS A 111 -1.57 -2.96 -9.89
CA HIS A 111 -1.02 -1.64 -10.21
C HIS A 111 0.50 -1.73 -10.37
N HIS A 112 1.09 -0.92 -11.25
CA HIS A 112 2.53 -0.64 -11.28
C HIS A 112 2.77 0.80 -10.84
N LYS A 113 3.79 1.01 -10.01
CA LYS A 113 4.19 2.36 -9.59
C LYS A 113 4.61 3.20 -10.80
N HIS A 114 4.16 4.46 -10.84
CA HIS A 114 4.44 5.41 -11.91
C HIS A 114 5.30 6.60 -11.48
N TYR A 115 5.33 6.93 -10.19
CA TYR A 115 6.05 8.09 -9.65
C TYR A 115 7.21 7.62 -8.78
N PHE A 116 8.42 7.91 -9.21
CA PHE A 116 9.65 7.39 -8.61
C PHE A 116 10.49 8.52 -8.02
N PRO A 117 10.80 8.51 -6.71
CA PRO A 117 11.84 9.36 -6.13
C PRO A 117 13.21 9.06 -6.74
N GLN A 118 14.06 10.09 -6.77
CA GLN A 118 15.46 9.98 -7.18
C GLN A 118 16.34 10.80 -6.23
N GLU A 119 16.57 10.27 -5.04
CA GLU A 119 17.36 10.92 -3.99
C GLU A 119 18.12 9.88 -3.15
N THR A 120 19.03 10.35 -2.31
CA THR A 120 19.86 9.46 -1.47
C THR A 120 19.03 8.49 -0.65
N GLY A 121 19.26 7.21 -0.84
CA GLY A 121 18.53 6.11 -0.22
C GLY A 121 17.23 5.70 -0.93
N PHE A 122 16.77 6.49 -1.93
CA PHE A 122 15.55 6.26 -2.70
C PHE A 122 15.78 6.56 -4.19
N PHE A 123 16.71 5.83 -4.81
CA PHE A 123 17.04 5.96 -6.23
C PHE A 123 16.07 5.15 -7.11
N GLU A 124 14.76 5.31 -6.86
CA GLU A 124 13.77 4.45 -7.49
C GLU A 124 13.67 4.64 -9.00
N GLU A 125 13.87 5.85 -9.52
CA GLU A 125 13.88 6.09 -10.97
C GLU A 125 15.02 5.34 -11.67
N THR A 126 16.15 5.10 -10.99
CA THR A 126 17.24 4.25 -11.50
C THR A 126 16.78 2.80 -11.67
N TRP A 127 15.99 2.28 -10.74
CA TRP A 127 15.65 0.86 -10.65
C TRP A 127 14.37 0.47 -11.38
N PHE A 128 13.38 1.35 -11.42
CA PHE A 128 12.02 1.00 -11.81
C PHE A 128 11.49 1.81 -12.98
N ALA A 129 10.56 1.20 -13.72
CA ALA A 129 9.70 1.83 -14.69
C ALA A 129 8.33 1.14 -14.68
N PRO A 130 7.22 1.83 -15.02
CA PRO A 130 5.92 1.19 -15.12
C PRO A 130 5.84 0.31 -16.37
N GLU A 131 5.20 -0.86 -16.23
CA GLU A 131 4.93 -1.77 -17.35
C GLU A 131 3.43 -1.89 -17.64
N LEU A 132 2.57 -1.67 -16.62
CA LEU A 132 1.12 -1.59 -16.77
C LEU A 132 0.69 -0.14 -16.80
N PRO A 133 -0.22 0.25 -17.70
CA PRO A 133 -0.78 1.59 -17.71
C PRO A 133 -1.83 1.77 -16.61
N GLY A 134 -2.03 3.02 -16.21
CA GLY A 134 -3.22 3.47 -15.53
C GLY A 134 -3.24 3.29 -14.01
N PHE A 135 -4.31 3.84 -13.48
CA PHE A 135 -4.70 3.77 -12.07
C PHE A 135 -6.12 3.19 -12.03
N ASP A 136 -6.22 1.88 -12.24
CA ASP A 136 -7.49 1.18 -12.26
C ASP A 136 -7.83 0.61 -10.90
N VAL A 137 -9.13 0.46 -10.61
CA VAL A 137 -9.59 -0.18 -9.38
C VAL A 137 -9.54 -1.70 -9.52
N ALA A 138 -9.01 -2.37 -8.49
CA ALA A 138 -9.20 -3.80 -8.29
C ALA A 138 -10.47 -4.05 -7.46
N GLU A 139 -10.98 -5.28 -7.49
CA GLU A 139 -12.14 -5.67 -6.69
C GLU A 139 -11.87 -6.96 -5.92
N HIS A 140 -12.26 -6.96 -4.64
CA HIS A 140 -12.25 -8.16 -3.81
C HIS A 140 -13.42 -8.13 -2.82
N CYS A 141 -14.23 -9.19 -2.78
CA CYS A 141 -15.38 -9.32 -1.87
C CYS A 141 -16.33 -8.10 -1.91
N GLY A 142 -16.59 -7.52 -3.09
CA GLY A 142 -17.43 -6.35 -3.27
C GLY A 142 -16.79 -5.03 -2.83
N VAL A 143 -15.51 -5.04 -2.46
CA VAL A 143 -14.73 -3.83 -2.15
C VAL A 143 -13.91 -3.42 -3.36
N ARG A 144 -14.09 -2.19 -3.83
CA ARG A 144 -13.32 -1.60 -4.93
C ARG A 144 -12.13 -0.83 -4.36
N ILE A 145 -10.93 -1.22 -4.79
CA ILE A 145 -9.66 -0.85 -4.18
C ILE A 145 -8.81 -0.09 -5.20
N GLY A 146 -8.45 1.16 -4.89
CA GLY A 146 -7.42 1.91 -5.60
C GLY A 146 -6.06 1.74 -4.92
N VAL A 147 -4.97 1.78 -5.68
CA VAL A 147 -3.60 1.65 -5.15
C VAL A 147 -2.78 2.90 -5.45
N LEU A 148 -2.19 3.48 -4.42
CA LEU A 148 -1.21 4.57 -4.53
C LEU A 148 0.08 4.15 -3.81
N LEU A 149 1.05 3.63 -4.56
CA LEU A 149 2.29 3.14 -3.99
C LEU A 149 3.17 4.31 -3.51
N CYS A 150 3.35 4.41 -2.19
CA CYS A 150 4.27 5.33 -1.53
C CYS A 150 4.11 6.78 -2.03
N THR A 151 5.08 7.29 -2.78
CA THR A 151 5.12 8.65 -3.35
C THR A 151 3.86 9.03 -4.09
N GLU A 152 3.15 8.09 -4.72
CA GLU A 152 1.91 8.36 -5.45
C GLU A 152 0.80 8.94 -4.57
N LEU A 153 0.83 8.67 -3.25
CA LEU A 153 -0.13 9.24 -2.30
C LEU A 153 -0.04 10.78 -2.21
N MET A 154 1.08 11.38 -2.64
CA MET A 154 1.24 12.84 -2.69
C MET A 154 0.50 13.50 -3.86
N PHE A 155 0.07 12.71 -4.85
CA PHE A 155 -0.59 13.16 -6.09
C PHE A 155 -2.10 12.97 -5.96
N THR A 156 -2.77 13.96 -5.36
CA THR A 156 -4.18 13.87 -4.94
C THR A 156 -5.17 13.75 -6.10
N GLU A 157 -4.79 14.09 -7.32
CA GLU A 157 -5.59 13.87 -8.54
C GLU A 157 -5.96 12.40 -8.73
N TRP A 158 -5.07 11.47 -8.33
CA TRP A 158 -5.33 10.04 -8.44
C TRP A 158 -6.33 9.55 -7.39
N ALA A 159 -6.39 10.17 -6.23
CA ALA A 159 -7.44 9.88 -5.26
C ALA A 159 -8.83 10.26 -5.82
N ARG A 160 -8.93 11.40 -6.50
CA ARG A 160 -10.17 11.79 -7.19
C ARG A 160 -10.48 10.91 -8.39
N HIS A 161 -9.45 10.46 -9.12
CA HIS A 161 -9.61 9.50 -10.21
C HIS A 161 -10.22 8.18 -9.72
N TYR A 162 -9.71 7.62 -8.61
CA TYR A 162 -10.28 6.43 -7.99
C TYR A 162 -11.73 6.62 -7.52
N ARG A 163 -12.06 7.80 -6.98
CA ARG A 163 -13.46 8.13 -6.67
C ARG A 163 -14.36 8.03 -7.90
N ARG A 164 -13.94 8.56 -9.05
CA ARG A 164 -14.72 8.48 -10.31
C ARG A 164 -14.95 7.04 -10.75
N GLN A 165 -14.02 6.16 -10.46
CA GLN A 165 -14.16 4.73 -10.70
C GLN A 165 -14.97 4.01 -9.59
N GLY A 166 -15.44 4.73 -8.57
CA GLY A 166 -16.24 4.19 -7.47
C GLY A 166 -15.44 3.38 -6.47
N ALA A 167 -14.16 3.70 -6.25
CA ALA A 167 -13.37 3.06 -5.20
C ALA A 167 -13.99 3.29 -3.81
N HIS A 168 -13.84 2.29 -2.96
CA HIS A 168 -14.24 2.35 -1.56
C HIS A 168 -13.04 2.59 -0.64
N VAL A 169 -11.89 2.05 -1.03
CA VAL A 169 -10.65 2.07 -0.27
C VAL A 169 -9.51 2.47 -1.19
N ILE A 170 -8.62 3.32 -0.72
CA ILE A 170 -7.32 3.59 -1.33
C ILE A 170 -6.27 2.99 -0.40
N VAL A 171 -5.43 2.11 -0.93
CA VAL A 171 -4.34 1.48 -0.19
C VAL A 171 -3.00 2.08 -0.61
N SER A 172 -2.10 2.30 0.35
CA SER A 172 -0.77 2.84 0.10
C SER A 172 0.29 2.04 0.86
N PRO A 173 0.80 0.93 0.26
CA PRO A 173 2.04 0.33 0.71
C PRO A 173 3.19 1.33 0.60
N ARG A 174 3.98 1.51 1.68
CA ARG A 174 5.07 2.49 1.71
C ARG A 174 6.40 1.88 2.16
N ALA A 175 7.47 2.51 1.68
CA ALA A 175 8.83 2.36 2.17
C ALA A 175 9.39 3.78 2.34
N SER A 176 8.93 4.52 3.34
CA SER A 176 9.22 5.95 3.52
C SER A 176 9.91 6.26 4.82
N GLY A 177 10.70 7.33 4.83
CA GLY A 177 11.42 7.84 5.99
C GLY A 177 10.52 8.45 7.07
N ALA A 178 11.14 9.09 8.05
CA ALA A 178 10.49 9.55 9.28
C ALA A 178 9.61 10.80 9.15
N PHE A 179 9.50 11.43 7.99
CA PHE A 179 8.69 12.64 7.79
C PHE A 179 7.17 12.36 7.84
N ARG A 180 6.69 12.00 9.03
CA ARG A 180 5.30 11.59 9.28
C ARG A 180 4.25 12.60 8.82
N ARG A 181 4.52 13.90 9.07
CA ARG A 181 3.54 14.97 8.86
C ARG A 181 3.04 15.03 7.40
N HIS A 182 3.94 14.93 6.43
CA HIS A 182 3.56 14.99 5.01
C HIS A 182 2.66 13.81 4.63
N TRP A 183 2.96 12.62 5.10
CA TRP A 183 2.16 11.42 4.85
C TRP A 183 0.76 11.50 5.44
N HIS A 184 0.62 12.04 6.65
CA HIS A 184 -0.69 12.26 7.26
C HIS A 184 -1.51 13.32 6.52
N VAL A 185 -0.87 14.41 6.07
CA VAL A 185 -1.54 15.45 5.28
C VAL A 185 -2.02 14.88 3.94
N ALA A 186 -1.15 14.17 3.21
CA ALA A 186 -1.49 13.57 1.92
C ALA A 186 -2.63 12.53 2.06
N ALA A 187 -2.52 11.62 3.03
CA ALA A 187 -3.54 10.59 3.27
C ALA A 187 -4.90 11.18 3.68
N ARG A 188 -4.88 12.17 4.56
CA ARG A 188 -6.09 12.87 4.99
C ARG A 188 -6.74 13.59 3.83
N MET A 189 -5.95 14.30 3.00
CA MET A 189 -6.46 14.97 1.81
C MET A 189 -7.01 13.95 0.82
N ALA A 190 -6.28 12.86 0.53
CA ALA A 190 -6.76 11.80 -0.35
C ALA A 190 -8.10 11.23 0.12
N ALA A 191 -8.28 10.99 1.43
CA ALA A 191 -9.54 10.52 2.00
C ALA A 191 -10.68 11.54 1.78
N ILE A 192 -10.44 12.82 2.10
CA ILE A 192 -11.45 13.89 1.99
C ILE A 192 -11.88 14.09 0.53
N VAL A 193 -10.93 14.16 -0.43
CA VAL A 193 -11.26 14.48 -1.83
C VAL A 193 -11.85 13.30 -2.59
N SER A 194 -11.63 12.07 -2.10
CA SER A 194 -12.16 10.85 -2.71
C SER A 194 -13.41 10.32 -2.01
N GLY A 195 -13.60 10.65 -0.73
CA GLY A 195 -14.62 10.02 0.11
C GLY A 195 -14.34 8.53 0.35
N CYS A 196 -13.09 8.08 0.21
CA CYS A 196 -12.66 6.70 0.44
C CYS A 196 -11.97 6.56 1.79
N TYR A 197 -11.96 5.35 2.35
CA TYR A 197 -10.97 5.03 3.36
C TYR A 197 -9.57 5.08 2.75
N VAL A 198 -8.57 5.53 3.53
CA VAL A 198 -7.16 5.47 3.13
C VAL A 198 -6.41 4.63 4.14
N LEU A 199 -5.83 3.52 3.66
CA LEU A 199 -5.04 2.59 4.44
C LEU A 199 -3.59 2.69 4.02
N SER A 200 -2.67 2.74 4.98
CA SER A 200 -1.24 2.71 4.65
C SER A 200 -0.45 1.88 5.64
N SER A 201 0.43 1.05 5.12
CA SER A 201 1.46 0.32 5.87
C SER A 201 2.83 0.83 5.47
N ASN A 202 3.79 0.85 6.38
CA ASN A 202 5.11 1.39 6.09
C ASN A 202 6.24 0.47 6.60
N ARG A 203 7.37 0.48 5.92
CA ARG A 203 8.58 -0.15 6.45
C ARG A 203 9.03 0.55 7.74
N VAL A 204 9.66 -0.20 8.63
CA VAL A 204 10.31 0.31 9.83
C VAL A 204 11.74 -0.20 9.89
N SER A 205 12.68 0.69 10.24
CA SER A 205 14.06 0.32 10.51
C SER A 205 14.26 -0.01 11.98
N ASN A 206 15.04 -1.04 12.26
CA ASN A 206 15.40 -1.48 13.61
C ASN A 206 16.79 -0.98 14.06
N GLY A 207 17.22 0.16 13.56
CA GLY A 207 18.42 0.86 14.02
C GLY A 207 19.75 0.31 13.50
N ALA A 208 19.86 -0.99 13.24
CA ALA A 208 21.05 -1.67 12.73
C ALA A 208 21.00 -1.92 11.22
N ASP A 209 19.86 -1.66 10.57
CA ASP A 209 19.69 -1.91 9.15
C ASP A 209 20.60 -1.00 8.30
N PRO A 210 21.29 -1.54 7.28
CA PRO A 210 21.95 -0.72 6.28
C PRO A 210 20.93 0.02 5.41
N GLY A 211 21.32 1.17 4.87
CA GLY A 211 20.49 1.97 3.96
C GLY A 211 19.62 3.03 4.66
N PRO A 212 18.54 3.48 4.00
CA PRO A 212 17.72 4.56 4.51
C PRO A 212 16.95 4.17 5.78
N ARG A 213 16.70 5.16 6.63
CA ARG A 213 15.90 4.99 7.85
C ARG A 213 14.42 5.05 7.52
N PHE A 214 13.72 3.91 7.63
CA PHE A 214 12.28 3.84 7.47
C PHE A 214 11.54 4.19 8.75
N GLY A 215 10.47 5.01 8.61
CA GLY A 215 9.80 5.64 9.74
C GLY A 215 8.71 4.81 10.42
N GLY A 216 8.31 3.66 9.88
CA GLY A 216 7.13 2.94 10.38
C GLY A 216 5.85 3.76 10.22
N ARG A 217 4.95 3.63 11.19
CA ARG A 217 3.72 4.42 11.27
C ARG A 217 2.75 4.20 10.10
N GLY A 218 2.24 2.97 9.99
CA GLY A 218 1.05 2.67 9.20
C GLY A 218 -0.19 3.32 9.83
N PHE A 219 -1.19 3.68 9.04
CA PHE A 219 -2.37 4.38 9.51
C PHE A 219 -3.63 4.04 8.70
N ILE A 220 -4.78 4.34 9.29
CA ILE A 220 -6.09 4.25 8.64
C ILE A 220 -6.83 5.57 8.81
N TYR A 221 -7.28 6.16 7.69
CA TYR A 221 -8.16 7.33 7.67
C TYR A 221 -9.56 6.94 7.21
N SER A 222 -10.59 7.54 7.84
CA SER A 222 -11.99 7.43 7.43
C SER A 222 -12.25 8.25 6.15
N PRO A 223 -13.38 8.03 5.45
CA PRO A 223 -13.78 8.83 4.29
C PRO A 223 -13.94 10.33 4.57
N THR A 224 -14.05 10.73 5.83
CA THR A 224 -14.13 12.14 6.25
C THR A 224 -12.79 12.74 6.67
N GLY A 225 -11.70 11.97 6.54
CA GLY A 225 -10.34 12.40 6.92
C GLY A 225 -10.06 12.32 8.42
N GLU A 226 -10.82 11.53 9.18
CA GLU A 226 -10.54 11.22 10.58
C GLU A 226 -9.50 10.10 10.69
N LEU A 227 -8.50 10.27 11.55
CA LEU A 227 -7.51 9.23 11.85
C LEU A 227 -8.14 8.17 12.76
N LEU A 228 -8.39 6.97 12.25
CA LEU A 228 -8.93 5.85 13.00
C LEU A 228 -7.87 5.14 13.84
N GLY A 229 -6.62 5.28 13.48
CA GLY A 229 -5.48 4.78 14.24
C GLY A 229 -4.17 4.78 13.46
N GLU A 230 -3.08 4.61 14.20
CA GLU A 230 -1.70 4.55 13.70
C GLU A 230 -0.95 3.42 14.37
N THR A 231 -0.06 2.74 13.64
CA THR A 231 0.86 1.75 14.20
C THR A 231 2.02 2.41 14.93
N SER A 232 2.71 1.64 15.74
CA SER A 232 3.93 2.06 16.44
C SER A 232 4.82 0.85 16.73
N ALA A 233 6.06 1.07 17.11
CA ALA A 233 6.97 -0.01 17.51
C ALA A 233 6.37 -0.92 18.61
N ALA A 234 5.60 -0.34 19.55
CA ALA A 234 4.90 -1.11 20.58
C ALA A 234 3.61 -1.78 20.07
N LYS A 235 3.02 -1.28 18.98
CA LYS A 235 1.80 -1.79 18.36
C LYS A 235 1.96 -1.83 16.84
N PRO A 236 2.75 -2.77 16.29
CA PRO A 236 3.10 -2.78 14.86
C PRO A 236 1.95 -3.21 13.94
N PHE A 237 0.80 -3.60 14.49
CA PHE A 237 -0.40 -3.99 13.76
C PHE A 237 -1.60 -3.19 14.25
N LEU A 238 -2.42 -2.73 13.32
CA LEU A 238 -3.65 -2.02 13.58
C LEU A 238 -4.76 -2.65 12.74
N CYS A 239 -5.87 -3.04 13.38
CA CYS A 239 -7.10 -3.43 12.72
C CYS A 239 -8.19 -2.38 12.93
N ALA A 240 -9.01 -2.18 11.92
CA ALA A 240 -10.23 -1.36 12.00
C ALA A 240 -11.35 -2.01 11.18
N ASN A 241 -12.59 -1.72 11.57
CA ASN A 241 -13.76 -2.05 10.76
C ASN A 241 -14.05 -0.88 9.83
N ILE A 242 -14.26 -1.16 8.54
CA ILE A 242 -14.70 -0.18 7.55
C ILE A 242 -16.15 -0.46 7.16
N GLU A 243 -16.92 0.60 6.96
CA GLU A 243 -18.33 0.55 6.58
C GLU A 243 -18.50 1.20 5.19
N LEU A 244 -18.91 0.43 4.20
CA LEU A 244 -19.09 0.95 2.83
C LEU A 244 -20.21 2.00 2.75
N ALA A 245 -21.16 1.99 3.68
CA ALA A 245 -22.19 3.01 3.77
C ALA A 245 -21.61 4.41 4.07
N LEU A 246 -20.54 4.50 4.87
CA LEU A 246 -19.85 5.76 5.13
C LEU A 246 -19.16 6.31 3.89
N VAL A 247 -18.61 5.43 3.04
CA VAL A 247 -18.04 5.82 1.74
C VAL A 247 -19.12 6.43 0.85
N ALA A 248 -20.23 5.72 0.68
CA ALA A 248 -21.35 6.19 -0.15
C ALA A 248 -21.90 7.53 0.36
N ASP A 249 -21.95 7.74 1.68
CA ASP A 249 -22.38 9.01 2.27
C ASP A 249 -21.35 10.13 2.02
N ALA A 250 -20.08 9.89 2.26
CA ALA A 250 -19.00 10.86 2.06
C ALA A 250 -18.90 11.30 0.58
N GLN A 251 -19.05 10.35 -0.35
CA GLN A 251 -18.97 10.63 -1.79
C GLN A 251 -20.14 11.50 -2.30
N ARG A 252 -21.27 11.58 -1.59
CA ARG A 252 -22.39 12.49 -1.87
C ARG A 252 -22.21 13.87 -1.24
N LYS A 253 -21.25 14.05 -0.33
CA LYS A 253 -21.00 15.30 0.38
C LYS A 253 -19.85 16.11 -0.21
N TYR A 254 -19.73 17.36 0.24
CA TYR A 254 -18.58 18.20 -0.08
C TYR A 254 -17.28 17.61 0.48
N PRO A 255 -16.18 17.64 -0.30
CA PRO A 255 -16.03 18.21 -1.65
C PRO A 255 -16.32 17.22 -2.80
N CYS A 256 -16.66 15.97 -2.50
CA CYS A 256 -16.73 14.91 -3.50
C CYS A 256 -17.76 15.16 -4.60
N TYR A 257 -18.93 15.75 -4.29
CA TYR A 257 -19.96 16.01 -5.30
C TYR A 257 -19.62 17.13 -6.29
N VAL A 258 -18.60 17.96 -5.97
CA VAL A 258 -18.21 19.08 -6.85
C VAL A 258 -17.70 18.54 -8.17
N ARG A 259 -18.31 19.02 -9.27
CA ARG A 259 -17.92 18.63 -10.63
C ARG A 259 -16.50 19.08 -10.91
N GLU A 260 -15.72 18.20 -11.53
CA GLU A 260 -14.40 18.51 -12.06
C GLU A 260 -14.54 19.11 -13.45
N MET A 261 -13.61 19.96 -13.84
CA MET A 261 -13.55 20.50 -15.19
C MET A 261 -13.02 19.41 -16.14
N ASP A 262 -13.77 19.11 -17.19
CA ASP A 262 -13.45 18.04 -18.14
C ASP A 262 -12.19 18.30 -18.98
N ASN A 263 -11.62 19.52 -18.94
CA ASN A 263 -10.64 20.02 -19.90
C ASN A 263 -9.32 20.54 -19.31
N LEU A 264 -8.82 20.00 -18.20
CA LEU A 264 -7.44 20.27 -17.75
C LEU A 264 -6.48 19.14 -18.14
N ARG A 265 -6.69 18.53 -19.33
CA ARG A 265 -5.68 17.70 -19.99
C ARG A 265 -5.00 18.54 -21.04
N THR A 266 -3.95 19.23 -20.67
CA THR A 266 -2.91 19.70 -21.61
C THR A 266 -1.72 18.78 -21.55
#